data_cfcbb493af45ecf4b189f625d3999281
#
_entry.id   cfcbb493af45ecf4b189f625d3999281
#
_cell.length_a   1.000
_cell.length_b   1.000
_cell.length_c   1.000
_cell.angle_alpha   90.00
_cell.angle_beta   90.00
_cell.angle_gamma   90.00
#
_symmetry.space_group_name_H-M   'P 1'
#
loop_
_entity.id
_entity.type
_entity.pdbx_description
1 polymer ?
#
loop_
_entity_poly.entity_id
_entity_poly.type
_entity_poly.pdbx_seq_one_letter_code
_entity_poly.pdbx_strand_id
1 'polypeptide(L)'
;MGRRSPSTRLRAALAAMAVAAATGAVLTIPEASAAVAAGATGYASQNGGTTGGAGGQTVRATTGTEIHAALCGRASSSTPITIQVEGTINHANTAKVSGASCNTAAGVIELKQISNVTLVGVGAGAVFDQLGIHIRESSNIIIQNVTVRNVKKSGSPTSNGGDAIGMESDVRNVWVDHVTLEASGGESEGFDGLFDMKDNTQYVTLSYSVLRNSGRGGLVGSSETELSNGFITYHHNLYENIDSRAPLLRGGIAHMYSNHYRQLNESGINSRAGARAKVENNYFEDSKDVLGTFYTDAAGSWQVAGNVFDNVTWSPAGTDYRPAGPNPVSNTTVSVPYGYTADSASCVPDVVARTAGAGRGLLVSDGSCTPQTPSPTPTATTSHPTPTPTTPTPTATATTAPPSGTNLSIGAGADGSSKAGGTSYGNVRDGDLGTYWSPAGTTGSVSVKWGSPTTISSVRVREASGGGTVTGWRLLNADTGAVLATGGAAGTATFPATSLSKVTFEITGATGTPRVAEFETYA
;
A
#
# COMPACT_ATOMS: atom_id res chain seq x y z
N MET A 1 -52.14 -76.08 -22.64
CA MET A 1 -51.72 -75.53 -23.95
C MET A 1 -50.46 -74.72 -23.69
N GLY A 2 -49.35 -75.17 -23.89
CA GLY A 2 -48.57 -75.55 -25.05
C GLY A 2 -47.75 -74.31 -25.44
N ARG A 3 -46.53 -74.30 -25.47
CA ARG A 3 -45.32 -74.92 -25.97
C ARG A 3 -44.12 -73.98 -25.72
N ARG A 4 -43.09 -74.52 -25.18
CA ARG A 4 -41.76 -74.89 -25.72
C ARG A 4 -40.68 -73.79 -25.69
N SER A 5 -39.69 -74.17 -24.92
CA SER A 5 -38.27 -73.79 -25.02
C SER A 5 -37.68 -74.13 -26.41
N PRO A 6 -36.54 -73.48 -26.82
CA PRO A 6 -35.31 -74.24 -26.58
C PRO A 6 -34.06 -73.36 -26.19
N SER A 7 -33.23 -74.11 -25.47
CA SER A 7 -31.79 -74.01 -25.26
C SER A 7 -30.92 -73.51 -26.40
N THR A 8 -29.85 -72.75 -26.15
CA THR A 8 -28.54 -73.01 -26.79
C THR A 8 -27.37 -72.33 -26.03
N ARG A 9 -26.55 -73.23 -25.49
CA ARG A 9 -25.08 -73.29 -25.52
C ARG A 9 -24.23 -72.10 -24.97
N LEU A 10 -23.63 -72.48 -23.89
CA LEU A 10 -22.36 -72.13 -23.27
C LEU A 10 -21.22 -72.00 -24.29
N ARG A 11 -20.54 -70.83 -24.36
CA ARG A 11 -19.13 -70.75 -24.77
C ARG A 11 -18.36 -69.94 -23.74
N ALA A 12 -17.48 -70.64 -23.05
CA ALA A 12 -16.45 -70.06 -22.24
C ALA A 12 -15.41 -69.34 -23.11
N ALA A 13 -15.10 -68.10 -22.77
CA ALA A 13 -13.93 -67.40 -23.28
C ALA A 13 -13.16 -66.94 -22.04
N LEU A 14 -11.98 -67.51 -21.80
CA LEU A 14 -10.98 -66.98 -20.90
C LEU A 14 -10.55 -65.58 -21.41
N ALA A 15 -10.73 -64.55 -20.62
CA ALA A 15 -10.07 -63.27 -20.81
C ALA A 15 -9.05 -63.09 -19.68
N ALA A 16 -7.78 -63.04 -20.05
CA ALA A 16 -6.66 -62.76 -19.17
C ALA A 16 -6.79 -61.38 -18.54
N MET A 17 -6.75 -61.28 -17.22
CA MET A 17 -6.63 -60.02 -16.50
C MET A 17 -5.21 -59.50 -16.67
N ALA A 18 -5.04 -58.44 -17.47
CA ALA A 18 -3.86 -57.57 -17.42
C ALA A 18 -4.07 -56.58 -16.28
N VAL A 19 -3.31 -56.71 -15.21
CA VAL A 19 -3.20 -55.71 -14.13
C VAL A 19 -2.38 -54.55 -14.69
N ALA A 20 -3.04 -53.49 -15.13
CA ALA A 20 -2.39 -52.23 -15.40
C ALA A 20 -2.16 -51.50 -14.07
N ALA A 21 -0.91 -51.43 -13.64
CA ALA A 21 -0.49 -50.57 -12.55
C ALA A 21 -0.67 -49.11 -13.00
N ALA A 22 -1.76 -48.50 -12.55
CA ALA A 22 -1.95 -47.06 -12.69
C ALA A 22 -0.99 -46.35 -11.69
N THR A 23 0.16 -45.90 -12.17
CA THR A 23 0.97 -44.91 -11.48
C THR A 23 0.15 -43.61 -11.45
N GLY A 24 -0.52 -43.37 -10.34
CA GLY A 24 -1.18 -42.10 -10.07
C GLY A 24 -0.13 -40.98 -10.06
N ALA A 25 -0.06 -40.21 -11.13
CA ALA A 25 0.59 -38.91 -11.09
C ALA A 25 -0.20 -38.04 -10.09
N VAL A 26 0.37 -37.84 -8.92
CA VAL A 26 -0.10 -36.80 -7.99
C VAL A 26 0.14 -35.46 -8.70
N LEU A 27 -0.91 -34.90 -9.31
CA LEU A 27 -0.95 -33.54 -9.72
C LEU A 27 -0.86 -32.68 -8.44
N THR A 28 0.34 -32.25 -8.09
CA THR A 28 0.52 -31.18 -7.13
C THR A 28 -0.04 -29.92 -7.79
N ILE A 29 -1.28 -29.56 -7.44
CA ILE A 29 -1.81 -28.22 -7.72
C ILE A 29 -0.89 -27.27 -6.95
N PRO A 30 -0.20 -26.32 -7.61
CA PRO A 30 0.58 -25.33 -6.87
C PRO A 30 -0.39 -24.59 -5.96
N GLU A 31 -0.15 -24.61 -4.65
CA GLU A 31 -0.90 -23.81 -3.69
C GLU A 31 -0.80 -22.35 -4.14
N ALA A 32 -1.94 -21.71 -4.37
CA ALA A 32 -1.99 -20.31 -4.73
C ALA A 32 -1.41 -19.50 -3.56
N SER A 33 -0.16 -19.09 -3.69
CA SER A 33 0.45 -18.14 -2.76
C SER A 33 -0.23 -16.79 -2.96
N ALA A 34 -0.65 -16.15 -1.88
CA ALA A 34 -1.14 -14.79 -1.96
C ALA A 34 0.01 -13.88 -2.44
N ALA A 35 -0.13 -13.33 -3.63
CA ALA A 35 0.82 -12.36 -4.16
C ALA A 35 0.49 -10.99 -3.58
N VAL A 36 1.47 -10.32 -2.99
CA VAL A 36 1.39 -8.90 -2.62
C VAL A 36 1.60 -8.09 -3.89
N ALA A 37 0.72 -7.11 -4.17
CA ALA A 37 0.86 -6.25 -5.34
C ALA A 37 2.16 -5.43 -5.28
N ALA A 38 2.64 -5.00 -6.44
CA ALA A 38 3.89 -4.28 -6.58
C ALA A 38 3.78 -2.85 -6.03
N GLY A 39 4.21 -2.66 -4.77
CA GLY A 39 4.45 -1.34 -4.16
C GLY A 39 3.19 -0.51 -3.89
N ALA A 40 3.21 0.23 -2.81
CA ALA A 40 2.14 1.15 -2.46
C ALA A 40 2.07 2.35 -3.42
N THR A 41 0.86 2.81 -3.70
CA THR A 41 0.56 3.94 -4.59
C THR A 41 0.12 5.17 -3.80
N GLY A 42 -0.06 6.29 -4.49
CA GLY A 42 -0.64 7.49 -3.89
C GLY A 42 0.15 8.00 -2.68
N TYR A 43 -0.54 8.56 -1.71
CA TYR A 43 0.12 9.06 -0.50
C TYR A 43 0.75 7.97 0.37
N ALA A 44 0.27 6.71 0.32
CA ALA A 44 0.94 5.62 1.02
C ALA A 44 2.36 5.31 0.49
N SER A 45 2.71 5.77 -0.70
CA SER A 45 4.07 5.70 -1.25
C SER A 45 5.00 6.80 -0.73
N GLN A 46 4.47 7.80 -0.03
CA GLN A 46 5.21 8.94 0.51
C GLN A 46 5.66 8.69 1.95
N ASN A 47 6.35 9.65 2.57
CA ASN A 47 6.82 9.55 3.96
C ASN A 47 7.61 8.26 4.23
N GLY A 48 8.52 7.90 3.35
CA GLY A 48 9.29 6.66 3.41
C GLY A 48 8.62 5.44 2.76
N GLY A 49 7.36 5.58 2.33
CA GLY A 49 6.60 4.53 1.65
C GLY A 49 6.01 3.48 2.59
N THR A 50 5.16 2.63 2.03
CA THR A 50 4.52 1.52 2.75
C THR A 50 4.99 0.20 2.15
N THR A 51 5.69 -0.59 2.93
CA THR A 51 6.26 -1.90 2.55
C THR A 51 5.66 -3.05 3.35
N GLY A 52 4.86 -2.72 4.37
CA GLY A 52 4.23 -3.72 5.24
C GLY A 52 5.23 -4.69 5.85
N GLY A 53 4.90 -5.97 5.80
CA GLY A 53 5.72 -7.07 6.31
C GLY A 53 6.85 -7.52 5.40
N ALA A 54 7.23 -6.74 4.38
CA ALA A 54 8.27 -7.15 3.43
C ALA A 54 9.60 -7.48 4.14
N GLY A 55 10.23 -8.58 3.71
CA GLY A 55 11.47 -9.08 4.33
C GLY A 55 11.28 -9.81 5.66
N GLY A 56 10.06 -9.85 6.20
CA GLY A 56 9.72 -10.59 7.41
C GLY A 56 9.26 -12.03 7.16
N GLN A 57 8.95 -12.70 8.25
CA GLN A 57 8.35 -14.04 8.20
C GLN A 57 6.95 -13.97 7.56
N THR A 58 6.63 -14.98 6.75
CA THR A 58 5.26 -15.21 6.26
C THR A 58 4.64 -16.34 7.06
N VAL A 59 3.44 -16.11 7.59
CA VAL A 59 2.66 -17.09 8.35
C VAL A 59 1.24 -17.19 7.79
N ARG A 60 0.58 -18.34 7.97
CA ARG A 60 -0.85 -18.52 7.66
C ARG A 60 -1.68 -18.41 8.92
N ALA A 61 -2.90 -17.87 8.77
CA ALA A 61 -3.89 -17.75 9.83
C ALA A 61 -5.28 -18.05 9.25
N THR A 62 -6.05 -18.87 9.95
CA THR A 62 -7.45 -19.23 9.62
C THR A 62 -8.44 -18.73 10.65
N THR A 63 -7.93 -18.14 11.73
CA THR A 63 -8.71 -17.55 12.83
C THR A 63 -8.14 -16.18 13.23
N GLY A 64 -8.99 -15.33 13.82
CA GLY A 64 -8.53 -14.05 14.36
C GLY A 64 -7.56 -14.24 15.55
N THR A 65 -7.73 -15.33 16.31
CA THR A 65 -6.79 -15.67 17.39
C THR A 65 -5.39 -16.00 16.84
N GLU A 66 -5.30 -16.69 15.70
CA GLU A 66 -4.01 -16.95 15.04
C GLU A 66 -3.39 -15.67 14.47
N ILE A 67 -4.19 -14.75 13.91
CA ILE A 67 -3.70 -13.42 13.50
C ILE A 67 -3.09 -12.70 14.70
N HIS A 68 -3.81 -12.62 15.82
CA HIS A 68 -3.33 -12.00 17.05
C HIS A 68 -2.09 -12.71 17.61
N ALA A 69 -2.05 -14.05 17.59
CA ALA A 69 -0.89 -14.82 18.04
C ALA A 69 0.34 -14.53 17.17
N ALA A 70 0.17 -14.44 15.85
CA ALA A 70 1.24 -14.07 14.93
C ALA A 70 1.80 -12.66 15.19
N LEU A 71 0.92 -11.69 15.43
CA LEU A 71 1.32 -10.32 15.80
C LEU A 71 2.08 -10.27 17.13
N CYS A 72 1.61 -10.98 18.15
CA CYS A 72 2.15 -10.95 19.50
C CYS A 72 3.36 -11.88 19.70
N GLY A 73 3.58 -12.82 18.82
CA GLY A 73 4.73 -13.74 18.82
C GLY A 73 6.00 -13.20 18.16
N ARG A 74 5.97 -11.97 17.62
CA ARG A 74 7.15 -11.34 17.00
C ARG A 74 8.20 -10.97 18.05
N ALA A 75 9.46 -10.87 17.63
CA ALA A 75 10.56 -10.43 18.50
C ALA A 75 10.37 -9.01 19.04
N SER A 76 9.69 -8.14 18.29
CA SER A 76 9.31 -6.78 18.70
C SER A 76 8.04 -6.34 17.97
N SER A 77 7.44 -5.23 18.41
CA SER A 77 6.28 -4.61 17.75
C SER A 77 6.58 -4.10 16.32
N SER A 78 7.86 -3.95 15.97
CA SER A 78 8.30 -3.50 14.64
C SER A 78 8.95 -4.60 13.79
N THR A 79 9.06 -5.83 14.27
CA THR A 79 9.56 -6.96 13.48
C THR A 79 8.61 -7.20 12.30
N PRO A 80 9.10 -7.18 11.03
CA PRO A 80 8.23 -7.35 9.87
C PRO A 80 7.55 -8.72 9.84
N ILE A 81 6.27 -8.75 9.42
CA ILE A 81 5.50 -10.00 9.27
C ILE A 81 4.46 -9.86 8.16
N THR A 82 4.34 -10.91 7.34
CA THR A 82 3.21 -11.10 6.41
C THR A 82 2.31 -12.20 6.93
N ILE A 83 1.04 -11.88 7.14
CA ILE A 83 0.02 -12.82 7.61
C ILE A 83 -0.91 -13.12 6.42
N GLN A 84 -0.85 -14.33 5.92
CA GLN A 84 -1.74 -14.85 4.89
C GLN A 84 -3.01 -15.39 5.56
N VAL A 85 -4.13 -14.72 5.33
CA VAL A 85 -5.42 -15.05 5.95
C VAL A 85 -6.27 -15.88 5.01
N GLU A 86 -6.88 -16.94 5.54
CA GLU A 86 -7.72 -17.86 4.78
C GLU A 86 -9.05 -18.12 5.49
N GLY A 87 -10.13 -18.20 4.72
CA GLY A 87 -11.46 -18.54 5.24
C GLY A 87 -12.19 -17.37 5.88
N THR A 88 -13.01 -17.67 6.89
CA THR A 88 -13.88 -16.68 7.56
C THR A 88 -13.42 -16.43 9.00
N ILE A 89 -13.07 -15.18 9.26
CA ILE A 89 -12.69 -14.66 10.58
C ILE A 89 -13.92 -13.96 11.18
N ASN A 90 -14.27 -14.29 12.42
CA ASN A 90 -15.44 -13.75 13.09
C ASN A 90 -15.25 -13.72 14.63
N HIS A 91 -16.24 -13.24 15.36
CA HIS A 91 -16.18 -13.17 16.84
C HIS A 91 -15.95 -14.52 17.50
N ALA A 92 -16.47 -15.62 16.95
CA ALA A 92 -16.36 -16.95 17.56
C ALA A 92 -14.94 -17.52 17.50
N ASN A 93 -14.13 -17.08 16.51
CA ASN A 93 -12.75 -17.53 16.33
C ASN A 93 -11.69 -16.44 16.59
N THR A 94 -12.06 -15.35 17.28
CA THR A 94 -11.16 -14.22 17.54
C THR A 94 -11.10 -13.91 19.04
N ALA A 95 -10.13 -14.46 19.72
CA ALA A 95 -9.82 -14.18 21.11
C ALA A 95 -8.72 -13.11 21.23
N LYS A 96 -8.68 -12.42 22.38
CA LYS A 96 -7.58 -11.56 22.77
C LYS A 96 -6.30 -12.38 22.95
N VAL A 97 -5.18 -11.86 22.44
CA VAL A 97 -3.83 -12.37 22.69
C VAL A 97 -2.97 -11.22 23.21
N SER A 98 -2.08 -11.51 24.14
CA SER A 98 -1.09 -10.57 24.66
C SER A 98 0.29 -11.20 24.65
N GLY A 99 1.31 -10.42 24.35
CA GLY A 99 2.69 -10.87 24.28
C GLY A 99 3.66 -9.69 24.38
N ALA A 100 4.94 -9.96 24.18
CA ALA A 100 5.97 -8.92 24.27
C ALA A 100 5.87 -7.86 23.16
N SER A 101 5.29 -8.22 22.02
CA SER A 101 5.23 -7.38 20.82
C SER A 101 3.84 -6.81 20.50
N CYS A 102 2.81 -7.16 21.25
CA CYS A 102 1.46 -6.59 21.11
C CYS A 102 0.53 -6.93 22.27
N ASN A 103 -0.58 -6.18 22.35
CA ASN A 103 -1.70 -6.43 23.24
C ASN A 103 -2.98 -6.16 22.49
N THR A 104 -3.66 -7.20 22.01
CA THR A 104 -4.86 -7.10 21.19
C THR A 104 -6.14 -7.03 22.01
N ALA A 105 -7.28 -6.83 21.36
CA ALA A 105 -8.61 -6.90 21.97
C ALA A 105 -9.40 -8.11 21.45
N ALA A 106 -10.42 -8.55 22.17
CA ALA A 106 -11.37 -9.52 21.66
C ALA A 106 -12.41 -8.82 20.76
N GLY A 107 -12.93 -9.54 19.77
CA GLY A 107 -14.04 -9.04 18.95
C GLY A 107 -13.68 -7.99 17.89
N VAL A 108 -12.38 -7.80 17.63
CA VAL A 108 -11.84 -6.91 16.59
C VAL A 108 -10.45 -7.43 16.20
N ILE A 109 -10.03 -7.23 14.97
CA ILE A 109 -8.62 -7.42 14.61
C ILE A 109 -7.89 -6.13 14.95
N GLU A 110 -7.10 -6.16 16.01
CA GLU A 110 -6.44 -4.98 16.54
C GLU A 110 -4.96 -4.92 16.15
N LEU A 111 -4.62 -3.92 15.34
CA LEU A 111 -3.27 -3.55 14.93
C LEU A 111 -2.86 -2.31 15.73
N LYS A 112 -2.44 -2.52 17.00
CA LYS A 112 -2.17 -1.44 17.94
C LYS A 112 -0.71 -1.40 18.35
N GLN A 113 -0.10 -0.20 18.26
CA GLN A 113 1.29 0.07 18.65
C GLN A 113 2.30 -0.86 17.97
N ILE A 114 2.03 -1.14 16.69
CA ILE A 114 2.84 -2.05 15.89
C ILE A 114 3.20 -1.43 14.54
N SER A 115 4.19 -1.99 13.88
CA SER A 115 4.56 -1.60 12.52
C SER A 115 5.02 -2.79 11.68
N ASN A 116 5.16 -2.53 10.37
CA ASN A 116 5.71 -3.48 9.40
C ASN A 116 4.87 -4.77 9.29
N VAL A 117 3.57 -4.60 9.03
CA VAL A 117 2.61 -5.71 8.92
C VAL A 117 1.94 -5.72 7.56
N THR A 118 1.89 -6.88 6.92
CA THR A 118 0.99 -7.16 5.79
C THR A 118 -0.05 -8.19 6.22
N LEU A 119 -1.33 -7.85 6.05
CA LEU A 119 -2.47 -8.75 6.19
C LEU A 119 -3.04 -8.98 4.79
N VAL A 120 -2.94 -10.19 4.27
CA VAL A 120 -3.34 -10.49 2.88
C VAL A 120 -4.20 -11.74 2.81
N GLY A 121 -5.37 -11.64 2.16
CA GLY A 121 -6.25 -12.79 1.91
C GLY A 121 -5.71 -13.72 0.84
N VAL A 122 -5.81 -15.02 1.06
CA VAL A 122 -5.35 -16.07 0.13
C VAL A 122 -6.39 -16.33 -0.97
N GLY A 123 -5.96 -16.53 -2.20
CA GLY A 123 -6.81 -16.91 -3.33
C GLY A 123 -7.93 -15.91 -3.61
N ALA A 124 -9.17 -16.32 -3.46
CA ALA A 124 -10.35 -15.44 -3.63
C ALA A 124 -10.55 -14.42 -2.50
N GLY A 125 -9.62 -14.37 -1.54
CA GLY A 125 -9.67 -13.47 -0.38
C GLY A 125 -10.20 -14.14 0.89
N ALA A 126 -9.89 -13.54 2.04
CA ALA A 126 -10.45 -13.91 3.34
C ALA A 126 -11.64 -13.01 3.68
N VAL A 127 -12.54 -13.48 4.54
CA VAL A 127 -13.72 -12.72 4.98
C VAL A 127 -13.64 -12.45 6.47
N PHE A 128 -13.69 -11.19 6.87
CA PHE A 128 -13.91 -10.74 8.24
C PHE A 128 -15.40 -10.44 8.38
N ASP A 129 -16.12 -11.34 9.04
CA ASP A 129 -17.59 -11.29 9.16
C ASP A 129 -18.01 -10.74 10.52
N GLN A 130 -18.64 -9.58 10.52
CA GLN A 130 -19.05 -8.82 11.71
C GLN A 130 -17.85 -8.39 12.60
N LEU A 131 -16.66 -8.44 12.09
CA LEU A 131 -15.42 -8.19 12.80
C LEU A 131 -14.59 -7.15 12.06
N GLY A 132 -14.45 -5.95 12.62
CA GLY A 132 -13.67 -4.86 12.04
C GLY A 132 -12.16 -5.03 12.20
N ILE A 133 -11.39 -4.27 11.43
CA ILE A 133 -9.94 -4.12 11.56
C ILE A 133 -9.67 -2.73 12.12
N HIS A 134 -9.05 -2.65 13.28
CA HIS A 134 -8.77 -1.40 13.97
C HIS A 134 -7.26 -1.16 14.06
N ILE A 135 -6.79 -0.01 13.57
CA ILE A 135 -5.38 0.38 13.51
C ILE A 135 -5.18 1.58 14.42
N ARG A 136 -4.29 1.47 15.40
CA ARG A 136 -3.99 2.54 16.36
C ARG A 136 -2.50 2.67 16.62
N GLU A 137 -2.00 3.93 16.69
CA GLU A 137 -0.60 4.19 17.03
C GLU A 137 0.37 3.30 16.23
N SER A 138 0.07 3.09 14.93
CA SER A 138 0.71 2.07 14.10
C SER A 138 1.14 2.64 12.76
N SER A 139 2.11 1.99 12.11
CA SER A 139 2.64 2.47 10.84
C SER A 139 3.12 1.35 9.93
N ASN A 140 3.23 1.66 8.64
CA ASN A 140 3.71 0.73 7.62
C ASN A 140 2.88 -0.57 7.58
N ILE A 141 1.58 -0.40 7.31
CA ILE A 141 0.59 -1.47 7.28
C ILE A 141 0.04 -1.64 5.85
N ILE A 142 -0.01 -2.88 5.38
CA ILE A 142 -0.70 -3.27 4.15
C ILE A 142 -1.87 -4.20 4.50
N ILE A 143 -3.06 -3.88 3.99
CA ILE A 143 -4.24 -4.76 4.05
C ILE A 143 -4.69 -5.00 2.61
N GLN A 144 -4.72 -6.27 2.18
CA GLN A 144 -4.93 -6.60 0.78
C GLN A 144 -5.78 -7.85 0.60
N ASN A 145 -6.64 -7.84 -0.43
CA ASN A 145 -7.43 -9.00 -0.84
C ASN A 145 -8.31 -9.60 0.26
N VAL A 146 -9.00 -8.75 1.03
CA VAL A 146 -9.90 -9.19 2.09
C VAL A 146 -11.28 -8.54 1.96
N THR A 147 -12.32 -9.24 2.41
CA THR A 147 -13.66 -8.70 2.60
C THR A 147 -13.88 -8.45 4.08
N VAL A 148 -14.29 -7.24 4.46
CA VAL A 148 -14.76 -6.90 5.81
C VAL A 148 -16.23 -6.51 5.71
N ARG A 149 -17.09 -7.23 6.40
CA ARG A 149 -18.53 -7.04 6.23
C ARG A 149 -19.31 -7.02 7.53
N ASN A 150 -20.40 -6.26 7.51
CA ASN A 150 -21.44 -6.24 8.54
C ASN A 150 -20.92 -5.94 9.95
N VAL A 151 -19.93 -5.04 10.06
CA VAL A 151 -19.35 -4.65 11.34
C VAL A 151 -20.31 -3.72 12.08
N LYS A 152 -20.71 -4.10 13.29
CA LYS A 152 -21.55 -3.29 14.19
C LYS A 152 -20.78 -2.90 15.44
N LYS A 153 -21.16 -1.78 16.05
CA LYS A 153 -20.62 -1.37 17.35
C LYS A 153 -20.82 -2.47 18.37
N SER A 154 -19.75 -2.89 19.03
CA SER A 154 -19.78 -4.00 19.98
C SER A 154 -18.67 -3.88 21.04
N GLY A 155 -18.78 -4.69 22.08
CA GLY A 155 -17.86 -4.70 23.22
C GLY A 155 -18.34 -3.86 24.40
N SER A 156 -17.81 -4.17 25.61
CA SER A 156 -18.06 -3.40 26.84
C SER A 156 -16.80 -3.43 27.70
N PRO A 157 -16.00 -2.34 27.75
CA PRO A 157 -16.15 -1.14 26.92
C PRO A 157 -16.06 -1.44 25.42
N THR A 158 -16.58 -0.53 24.58
CA THR A 158 -16.64 -0.73 23.13
C THR A 158 -15.24 -0.98 22.57
N SER A 159 -15.01 -2.17 22.02
CA SER A 159 -13.77 -2.56 21.36
C SER A 159 -13.87 -2.47 19.83
N ASN A 160 -15.08 -2.55 19.28
CA ASN A 160 -15.39 -2.42 17.87
C ASN A 160 -16.26 -1.19 17.67
N GLY A 161 -15.75 -0.17 16.97
CA GLY A 161 -16.41 1.11 16.73
C GLY A 161 -17.54 1.05 15.70
N GLY A 162 -17.69 -0.07 14.98
CA GLY A 162 -18.66 -0.22 13.89
C GLY A 162 -18.07 0.07 12.51
N ASP A 163 -16.81 0.49 12.42
CA ASP A 163 -16.11 0.71 11.18
C ASP A 163 -15.59 -0.62 10.61
N ALA A 164 -15.65 -0.80 9.28
CA ALA A 164 -15.05 -1.98 8.67
C ALA A 164 -13.51 -1.93 8.80
N ILE A 165 -12.90 -0.78 8.46
CA ILE A 165 -11.51 -0.47 8.78
C ILE A 165 -11.46 0.91 9.42
N GLY A 166 -11.07 0.98 10.69
CA GLY A 166 -10.91 2.22 11.44
C GLY A 166 -9.44 2.49 11.77
N MET A 167 -9.01 3.75 11.63
CA MET A 167 -7.65 4.20 11.92
C MET A 167 -7.71 5.41 12.86
N GLU A 168 -6.94 5.37 13.94
CA GLU A 168 -6.87 6.49 14.89
C GLU A 168 -5.54 6.54 15.66
N SER A 169 -5.24 7.71 16.21
CA SER A 169 -4.08 7.95 17.10
C SER A 169 -2.74 7.74 16.38
N ASP A 170 -2.35 8.76 15.60
CA ASP A 170 -1.02 8.84 14.95
C ASP A 170 -0.70 7.70 13.96
N VAL A 171 -1.69 7.17 13.26
CA VAL A 171 -1.46 6.15 12.22
C VAL A 171 -0.78 6.77 10.99
N ARG A 172 0.21 6.08 10.45
CA ARG A 172 1.01 6.52 9.28
C ARG A 172 1.27 5.39 8.30
N ASN A 173 1.31 5.74 7.00
CA ASN A 173 1.72 4.81 5.96
C ASN A 173 0.89 3.52 5.96
N VAL A 174 -0.37 3.66 5.56
CA VAL A 174 -1.29 2.53 5.40
C VAL A 174 -1.72 2.41 3.94
N TRP A 175 -1.59 1.23 3.40
CA TRP A 175 -2.09 0.90 2.08
C TRP A 175 -3.13 -0.20 2.17
N VAL A 176 -4.37 0.16 1.83
CA VAL A 176 -5.50 -0.77 1.75
C VAL A 176 -5.85 -0.94 0.28
N ASP A 177 -5.80 -2.18 -0.22
CA ASP A 177 -5.82 -2.45 -1.63
C ASP A 177 -6.60 -3.72 -1.97
N HIS A 178 -7.41 -3.67 -3.01
CA HIS A 178 -8.25 -4.79 -3.44
C HIS A 178 -9.07 -5.39 -2.28
N VAL A 179 -9.70 -4.54 -1.48
CA VAL A 179 -10.60 -4.99 -0.41
C VAL A 179 -12.06 -4.77 -0.78
N THR A 180 -12.95 -5.51 -0.15
CA THR A 180 -14.39 -5.26 -0.18
C THR A 180 -14.85 -4.89 1.23
N LEU A 181 -15.37 -3.68 1.40
CA LEU A 181 -15.93 -3.17 2.64
C LEU A 181 -17.43 -3.00 2.44
N GLU A 182 -18.25 -3.73 3.20
CA GLU A 182 -19.70 -3.70 3.00
C GLU A 182 -20.48 -3.78 4.30
N ALA A 183 -21.62 -3.13 4.31
CA ALA A 183 -22.62 -3.26 5.37
C ALA A 183 -23.92 -3.85 4.81
N SER A 184 -24.92 -3.97 5.63
CA SER A 184 -26.28 -4.33 5.24
C SER A 184 -27.32 -3.34 5.79
N GLY A 185 -26.88 -2.10 6.09
CA GLY A 185 -27.72 -1.04 6.63
C GLY A 185 -26.90 0.17 7.04
N GLY A 186 -27.56 1.13 7.70
CA GLY A 186 -26.99 2.38 8.14
C GLY A 186 -26.77 2.48 9.65
N GLU A 187 -26.59 3.71 10.13
CA GLU A 187 -26.31 4.00 11.55
C GLU A 187 -27.46 3.56 12.48
N SER A 188 -28.71 3.65 12.02
CA SER A 188 -29.89 3.21 12.79
C SER A 188 -29.87 1.71 13.08
N GLU A 189 -29.23 0.90 12.24
CA GLU A 189 -29.06 -0.53 12.40
C GLU A 189 -27.76 -0.90 13.15
N GLY A 190 -26.95 0.10 13.57
CA GLY A 190 -25.74 -0.07 14.36
C GLY A 190 -24.46 -0.18 13.55
N PHE A 191 -24.50 0.09 12.24
CA PHE A 191 -23.31 0.22 11.40
C PHE A 191 -22.75 1.65 11.51
N ASP A 192 -21.43 1.82 11.30
CA ASP A 192 -20.80 3.14 11.19
C ASP A 192 -20.16 3.32 9.80
N GLY A 193 -18.98 3.92 9.70
CA GLY A 193 -18.27 4.10 8.46
C GLY A 193 -17.65 2.80 7.94
N LEU A 194 -17.41 2.74 6.64
CA LEU A 194 -16.65 1.62 6.06
C LEU A 194 -15.16 1.84 6.17
N PHE A 195 -14.69 3.11 6.06
CA PHE A 195 -13.25 3.44 6.04
C PHE A 195 -12.98 4.78 6.73
N ASP A 196 -12.69 4.72 8.01
CA ASP A 196 -12.59 5.89 8.88
C ASP A 196 -11.14 6.20 9.31
N MET A 197 -10.81 7.48 9.32
CA MET A 197 -9.50 8.02 9.74
C MET A 197 -9.68 9.16 10.71
N LYS A 198 -9.10 9.02 11.89
CA LYS A 198 -9.25 9.97 13.01
C LYS A 198 -7.90 10.22 13.68
N ASP A 199 -7.85 11.26 14.50
CA ASP A 199 -6.78 11.52 15.46
C ASP A 199 -5.37 11.42 14.85
N ASN A 200 -5.11 12.34 13.89
CA ASN A 200 -3.82 12.50 13.23
C ASN A 200 -3.37 11.31 12.33
N THR A 201 -4.32 10.65 11.66
CA THR A 201 -4.01 9.64 10.64
C THR A 201 -3.58 10.27 9.33
N GLN A 202 -2.45 9.84 8.74
CA GLN A 202 -1.89 10.43 7.52
C GLN A 202 -1.20 9.40 6.63
N TYR A 203 -0.98 9.76 5.36
CA TYR A 203 -0.29 8.95 4.33
C TYR A 203 -0.98 7.61 4.09
N VAL A 204 -2.25 7.69 3.74
CA VAL A 204 -3.11 6.53 3.49
C VAL A 204 -3.51 6.46 2.02
N THR A 205 -3.56 5.26 1.46
CA THR A 205 -4.16 5.00 0.14
C THR A 205 -5.17 3.87 0.25
N LEU A 206 -6.36 4.10 -0.30
CA LEU A 206 -7.36 3.08 -0.61
C LEU A 206 -7.44 2.93 -2.12
N SER A 207 -7.13 1.75 -2.64
CA SER A 207 -7.06 1.49 -4.07
C SER A 207 -7.77 0.20 -4.47
N TYR A 208 -8.31 0.19 -5.68
CA TYR A 208 -8.95 -0.98 -6.30
C TYR A 208 -9.91 -1.71 -5.36
N SER A 209 -10.69 -0.97 -4.59
CA SER A 209 -11.54 -1.51 -3.53
C SER A 209 -13.01 -1.23 -3.77
N VAL A 210 -13.87 -2.02 -3.14
CA VAL A 210 -15.33 -1.85 -3.19
C VAL A 210 -15.81 -1.42 -1.82
N LEU A 211 -16.57 -0.32 -1.76
CA LEU A 211 -17.32 0.15 -0.60
C LEU A 211 -18.78 0.16 -0.97
N ARG A 212 -19.64 -0.57 -0.23
CA ARG A 212 -21.03 -0.67 -0.65
C ARG A 212 -22.04 -0.94 0.46
N ASN A 213 -23.32 -0.63 0.14
CA ASN A 213 -24.49 -0.95 0.93
C ASN A 213 -24.43 -0.39 2.36
N SER A 214 -23.99 0.86 2.52
CA SER A 214 -23.79 1.48 3.83
C SER A 214 -24.39 2.88 3.88
N GLY A 215 -24.87 3.29 5.05
CA GLY A 215 -25.25 4.67 5.29
C GLY A 215 -24.06 5.65 5.20
N ARG A 216 -22.82 5.17 5.41
CA ARG A 216 -21.62 6.00 5.43
C ARG A 216 -20.42 5.30 4.77
N GLY A 217 -19.82 5.93 3.77
CA GLY A 217 -18.63 5.41 3.11
C GLY A 217 -17.38 5.53 3.98
N GLY A 218 -17.18 6.67 4.65
CA GLY A 218 -16.05 6.88 5.55
C GLY A 218 -15.73 8.34 5.80
N LEU A 219 -14.92 8.60 6.83
CA LEU A 219 -14.55 9.97 7.18
C LEU A 219 -13.04 10.16 7.41
N VAL A 220 -12.63 11.41 7.29
CA VAL A 220 -11.32 11.93 7.65
C VAL A 220 -11.54 13.06 8.66
N GLY A 221 -11.18 12.82 9.92
CA GLY A 221 -11.44 13.70 11.04
C GLY A 221 -12.83 13.52 11.67
N SER A 222 -12.87 13.33 13.01
CA SER A 222 -14.08 13.05 13.77
C SER A 222 -14.90 14.30 14.08
N SER A 223 -14.27 15.50 14.05
CA SER A 223 -14.91 16.79 14.33
C SER A 223 -14.37 17.90 13.43
N GLU A 224 -15.09 19.03 13.37
CA GLU A 224 -14.69 20.22 12.59
C GLU A 224 -13.37 20.87 13.11
N THR A 225 -12.90 20.46 14.29
CA THR A 225 -11.64 20.94 14.89
C THR A 225 -10.49 19.94 14.80
N GLU A 226 -10.76 18.72 14.36
CA GLU A 226 -9.76 17.68 14.17
C GLU A 226 -9.21 17.71 12.74
N LEU A 227 -8.22 18.57 12.51
CA LEU A 227 -7.73 18.92 11.17
C LEU A 227 -6.36 18.31 10.83
N SER A 228 -5.78 17.50 11.71
CA SER A 228 -4.45 16.92 11.55
C SER A 228 -4.39 15.69 10.63
N ASN A 229 -5.54 15.12 10.27
CA ASN A 229 -5.64 14.02 9.33
C ASN A 229 -5.42 14.51 7.89
N GLY A 230 -4.90 13.65 7.02
CA GLY A 230 -4.73 14.05 5.62
C GLY A 230 -3.66 13.27 4.86
N PHE A 231 -3.31 13.77 3.68
CA PHE A 231 -2.46 13.06 2.73
C PHE A 231 -3.04 11.69 2.38
N ILE A 232 -4.21 11.71 1.74
CA ILE A 232 -4.99 10.51 1.47
C ILE A 232 -5.25 10.39 -0.03
N THR A 233 -5.15 9.17 -0.54
CA THR A 233 -5.48 8.87 -1.94
C THR A 233 -6.58 7.80 -1.98
N TYR A 234 -7.55 8.04 -2.85
CA TYR A 234 -8.59 7.08 -3.23
C TYR A 234 -8.55 6.91 -4.74
N HIS A 235 -8.25 5.72 -5.24
CA HIS A 235 -8.23 5.51 -6.69
C HIS A 235 -8.71 4.13 -7.11
N HIS A 236 -9.38 4.08 -8.26
CA HIS A 236 -9.92 2.86 -8.87
C HIS A 236 -10.87 2.09 -7.92
N ASN A 237 -11.58 2.83 -7.05
CA ASN A 237 -12.54 2.24 -6.12
C ASN A 237 -13.95 2.31 -6.70
N LEU A 238 -14.79 1.36 -6.32
CA LEU A 238 -16.24 1.41 -6.47
C LEU A 238 -16.87 1.85 -5.15
N TYR A 239 -17.64 2.94 -5.19
CA TYR A 239 -18.58 3.32 -4.16
C TYR A 239 -20.00 3.05 -4.69
N GLU A 240 -20.71 2.13 -4.08
CA GLU A 240 -22.01 1.67 -4.58
C GLU A 240 -23.06 1.62 -3.47
N ASN A 241 -24.20 2.26 -3.70
CA ASN A 241 -25.31 2.30 -2.75
C ASN A 241 -24.85 2.77 -1.36
N ILE A 242 -24.32 3.99 -1.31
CA ILE A 242 -23.86 4.69 -0.10
C ILE A 242 -24.71 5.93 0.11
N ASP A 243 -25.21 6.17 1.30
CA ASP A 243 -26.03 7.36 1.53
C ASP A 243 -25.16 8.62 1.57
N SER A 244 -24.05 8.61 2.31
CA SER A 244 -23.21 9.79 2.49
C SER A 244 -21.74 9.47 2.80
N ARG A 245 -20.88 10.50 2.86
CA ARG A 245 -19.47 10.38 3.23
C ARG A 245 -18.66 9.47 2.29
N ALA A 246 -18.63 9.82 1.03
CA ALA A 246 -17.85 9.08 0.02
C ALA A 246 -16.66 9.88 -0.58
N PRO A 247 -15.67 10.30 0.22
CA PRO A 247 -15.57 10.41 1.69
C PRO A 247 -16.04 11.75 2.27
N LEU A 248 -16.21 11.82 3.60
CA LEU A 248 -16.26 13.09 4.33
C LEU A 248 -14.84 13.52 4.71
N LEU A 249 -14.44 14.74 4.38
CA LEU A 249 -13.10 15.29 4.62
C LEU A 249 -13.18 16.49 5.55
N ARG A 250 -12.38 16.51 6.61
CA ARG A 250 -12.17 17.65 7.51
C ARG A 250 -10.68 17.99 7.59
N GLY A 251 -10.32 19.17 7.09
CA GLY A 251 -8.92 19.55 6.94
C GLY A 251 -8.15 18.65 5.95
N GLY A 252 -6.85 18.80 5.89
CA GLY A 252 -5.95 17.95 5.13
C GLY A 252 -6.11 18.04 3.60
N ILE A 253 -5.44 17.12 2.93
CA ILE A 253 -5.44 16.98 1.47
C ILE A 253 -5.87 15.56 1.12
N ALA A 254 -6.80 15.43 0.17
CA ALA A 254 -7.21 14.15 -0.39
C ALA A 254 -7.20 14.20 -1.92
N HIS A 255 -6.77 13.11 -2.56
CA HIS A 255 -6.75 12.93 -4.00
C HIS A 255 -7.63 11.75 -4.40
N MET A 256 -8.67 12.02 -5.19
CA MET A 256 -9.61 11.04 -5.71
C MET A 256 -9.52 10.99 -7.23
N TYR A 257 -9.09 9.87 -7.81
CA TYR A 257 -9.01 9.72 -9.25
C TYR A 257 -9.39 8.31 -9.73
N SER A 258 -9.98 8.25 -10.90
CA SER A 258 -10.42 6.99 -11.55
C SER A 258 -11.31 6.11 -10.64
N ASN A 259 -12.13 6.74 -9.76
CA ASN A 259 -13.12 6.02 -8.98
C ASN A 259 -14.47 6.01 -9.69
N HIS A 260 -15.24 4.96 -9.49
CA HIS A 260 -16.63 4.83 -9.90
C HIS A 260 -17.53 5.02 -8.68
N TYR A 261 -18.35 6.06 -8.72
CA TYR A 261 -19.37 6.35 -7.70
C TYR A 261 -20.74 6.08 -8.30
N ARG A 262 -21.45 5.11 -7.77
CA ARG A 262 -22.78 4.73 -8.24
C ARG A 262 -23.79 4.69 -7.11
N GLN A 263 -24.95 5.33 -7.32
CA GLN A 263 -26.02 5.35 -6.34
C GLN A 263 -25.56 5.94 -4.98
N LEU A 264 -25.00 7.16 -5.01
CA LEU A 264 -24.84 7.96 -3.80
C LEU A 264 -26.18 8.64 -3.51
N ASN A 265 -26.82 8.27 -2.40
CA ASN A 265 -28.24 8.56 -2.18
C ASN A 265 -28.49 9.97 -1.61
N GLU A 266 -27.56 10.50 -0.78
CA GLU A 266 -27.71 11.81 -0.13
C GLU A 266 -26.59 12.77 -0.51
N SER A 267 -25.33 12.35 -0.34
CA SER A 267 -24.16 13.18 -0.68
C SER A 267 -22.89 12.35 -0.87
N GLY A 268 -22.02 12.79 -1.74
CA GLY A 268 -20.74 12.13 -2.07
C GLY A 268 -19.56 12.68 -1.29
N ILE A 269 -18.57 13.22 -2.04
CA ILE A 269 -17.35 13.85 -1.53
C ILE A 269 -17.72 15.14 -0.81
N ASN A 270 -17.59 15.14 0.51
CA ASN A 270 -17.99 16.24 1.37
C ASN A 270 -16.73 16.92 1.94
N SER A 271 -16.29 18.00 1.30
CA SER A 271 -15.10 18.77 1.68
C SER A 271 -15.48 19.85 2.70
N ARG A 272 -14.96 19.77 3.93
CA ARG A 272 -15.26 20.64 5.06
C ARG A 272 -14.02 21.17 5.76
N ALA A 273 -14.19 22.18 6.60
CA ALA A 273 -13.20 22.67 7.57
C ALA A 273 -11.81 22.88 6.94
N GLY A 274 -11.77 23.53 5.77
CA GLY A 274 -10.53 23.81 5.04
C GLY A 274 -9.91 22.61 4.32
N ALA A 275 -10.59 21.47 4.22
CA ALA A 275 -10.12 20.34 3.43
C ALA A 275 -9.92 20.73 1.96
N ARG A 276 -8.96 20.13 1.30
CA ARG A 276 -8.61 20.36 -0.09
C ARG A 276 -8.67 19.05 -0.87
N ALA A 277 -9.70 18.92 -1.69
CA ALA A 277 -9.95 17.72 -2.49
C ALA A 277 -9.46 17.89 -3.93
N LYS A 278 -8.63 16.98 -4.43
CA LYS A 278 -8.32 16.87 -5.87
C LYS A 278 -9.17 15.74 -6.43
N VAL A 279 -10.08 16.08 -7.36
CA VAL A 279 -11.13 15.17 -7.87
C VAL A 279 -11.03 15.12 -9.38
N GLU A 280 -10.46 14.04 -9.92
CA GLU A 280 -10.19 13.99 -11.35
C GLU A 280 -10.43 12.61 -11.98
N ASN A 281 -10.91 12.62 -13.21
CA ASN A 281 -11.17 11.40 -13.99
C ASN A 281 -12.04 10.35 -13.26
N ASN A 282 -12.94 10.79 -12.37
CA ASN A 282 -13.92 9.91 -11.73
C ASN A 282 -15.20 9.83 -12.57
N TYR A 283 -15.93 8.75 -12.41
CA TYR A 283 -17.25 8.55 -13.02
C TYR A 283 -18.31 8.52 -11.91
N PHE A 284 -19.25 9.46 -11.96
CA PHE A 284 -20.38 9.54 -11.04
C PHE A 284 -21.64 9.15 -11.80
N GLU A 285 -22.37 8.15 -11.31
CA GLU A 285 -23.53 7.54 -11.96
C GLU A 285 -24.71 7.49 -11.01
N ASP A 286 -25.92 7.85 -11.47
CA ASP A 286 -27.19 7.73 -10.74
C ASP A 286 -27.11 8.26 -9.29
N SER A 287 -26.48 9.40 -9.08
CA SER A 287 -26.07 9.88 -7.75
C SER A 287 -26.59 11.29 -7.46
N LYS A 288 -26.58 11.65 -6.16
CA LYS A 288 -26.99 12.96 -5.69
C LYS A 288 -25.84 13.68 -4.98
N ASP A 289 -25.68 14.99 -5.26
CA ASP A 289 -24.76 15.89 -4.55
C ASP A 289 -23.34 15.32 -4.37
N VAL A 290 -22.76 14.84 -5.47
CA VAL A 290 -21.53 14.02 -5.47
C VAL A 290 -20.28 14.76 -5.01
N LEU A 291 -20.31 16.09 -4.96
CA LEU A 291 -19.20 16.93 -4.49
C LEU A 291 -19.73 18.24 -3.91
N GLY A 292 -19.19 18.65 -2.78
CA GLY A 292 -19.57 19.91 -2.15
C GLY A 292 -19.11 20.06 -0.71
N THR A 293 -19.70 21.03 -0.01
CA THR A 293 -19.69 21.15 1.45
C THR A 293 -21.14 20.96 1.94
N PHE A 294 -21.37 19.97 2.78
CA PHE A 294 -22.73 19.60 3.20
C PHE A 294 -22.83 19.49 4.71
N TYR A 295 -23.97 19.94 5.28
CA TYR A 295 -24.32 19.88 6.70
C TYR A 295 -23.40 20.68 7.62
N THR A 296 -22.78 21.75 7.11
CA THR A 296 -21.90 22.65 7.87
C THR A 296 -21.68 23.98 7.13
N ASP A 297 -21.39 25.03 7.86
CA ASP A 297 -20.92 26.31 7.33
C ASP A 297 -19.38 26.35 7.17
N ALA A 298 -18.64 25.40 7.77
CA ALA A 298 -17.19 25.27 7.67
C ALA A 298 -16.77 24.69 6.32
N ALA A 299 -16.60 25.56 5.32
CA ALA A 299 -16.31 25.16 3.95
C ALA A 299 -14.94 24.47 3.78
N GLY A 300 -14.88 23.51 2.86
CA GLY A 300 -13.66 23.05 2.21
C GLY A 300 -13.54 23.56 0.78
N SER A 301 -12.62 22.99 0.03
CA SER A 301 -12.34 23.37 -1.35
C SER A 301 -12.02 22.14 -2.22
N TRP A 302 -12.08 22.34 -3.54
CA TRP A 302 -11.82 21.28 -4.51
C TRP A 302 -11.18 21.79 -5.79
N GLN A 303 -10.37 20.93 -6.38
CA GLN A 303 -9.90 21.03 -7.75
C GLN A 303 -10.51 19.89 -8.55
N VAL A 304 -11.15 20.20 -9.68
CA VAL A 304 -11.84 19.22 -10.52
C VAL A 304 -11.26 19.20 -11.93
N ALA A 305 -11.11 18.01 -12.51
CA ALA A 305 -10.70 17.83 -13.89
C ALA A 305 -11.20 16.48 -14.44
N GLY A 306 -11.69 16.43 -15.68
CA GLY A 306 -11.94 15.20 -16.42
C GLY A 306 -13.00 14.25 -15.85
N ASN A 307 -13.81 14.69 -14.87
CA ASN A 307 -14.87 13.86 -14.31
C ASN A 307 -16.09 13.75 -15.24
N VAL A 308 -16.79 12.63 -15.17
CA VAL A 308 -18.09 12.41 -15.84
C VAL A 308 -19.19 12.40 -14.78
N PHE A 309 -20.27 13.11 -15.05
CA PHE A 309 -21.48 13.20 -14.23
C PHE A 309 -22.67 12.67 -15.03
N ASP A 310 -22.98 11.39 -14.87
CA ASP A 310 -24.05 10.69 -15.57
C ASP A 310 -25.26 10.54 -14.65
N ASN A 311 -26.38 11.16 -15.02
CA ASN A 311 -27.61 11.20 -14.22
C ASN A 311 -27.37 11.67 -12.76
N VAL A 312 -26.54 12.71 -12.57
CA VAL A 312 -26.28 13.29 -11.26
C VAL A 312 -27.25 14.44 -10.97
N THR A 313 -27.91 14.38 -9.84
CA THR A 313 -28.82 15.43 -9.34
C THR A 313 -28.12 16.31 -8.31
N TRP A 314 -28.48 17.59 -8.26
CA TRP A 314 -27.88 18.58 -7.38
C TRP A 314 -28.95 19.34 -6.62
N SER A 315 -28.84 19.40 -5.30
CA SER A 315 -29.71 20.19 -4.44
C SER A 315 -29.47 21.68 -4.60
N PRO A 316 -30.46 22.53 -4.33
CA PRO A 316 -30.25 23.97 -4.24
C PRO A 316 -29.21 24.33 -3.16
N ALA A 317 -28.37 25.31 -3.43
CA ALA A 317 -27.42 25.81 -2.44
C ALA A 317 -28.11 26.53 -1.28
N GLY A 318 -27.60 26.32 -0.05
CA GLY A 318 -28.04 26.96 1.19
C GLY A 318 -26.83 27.39 2.04
N THR A 319 -27.07 27.78 3.28
CA THR A 319 -26.02 28.28 4.18
C THR A 319 -25.02 27.15 4.55
N ASP A 320 -25.55 25.99 4.91
CA ASP A 320 -24.82 24.81 5.37
C ASP A 320 -24.84 23.66 4.35
N TYR A 321 -25.26 23.95 3.12
CA TYR A 321 -25.41 22.99 2.04
C TYR A 321 -25.00 23.62 0.71
N ARG A 322 -23.79 23.32 0.25
CA ARG A 322 -23.18 23.97 -0.91
C ARG A 322 -22.66 22.93 -1.89
N PRO A 323 -23.53 22.38 -2.76
CA PRO A 323 -23.12 21.48 -3.82
C PRO A 323 -22.23 22.21 -4.83
N ALA A 324 -21.25 21.50 -5.39
CA ALA A 324 -20.36 22.05 -6.42
C ALA A 324 -21.04 22.16 -7.80
N GLY A 325 -22.11 21.39 -8.01
CA GLY A 325 -22.82 21.29 -9.28
C GLY A 325 -23.84 22.40 -9.56
N PRO A 326 -24.49 22.36 -10.75
CA PRO A 326 -24.44 21.26 -11.72
C PRO A 326 -23.18 21.23 -12.62
N ASN A 327 -22.38 22.30 -12.63
CA ASN A 327 -21.13 22.40 -13.39
C ASN A 327 -19.97 22.68 -12.42
N PRO A 328 -19.39 21.66 -11.78
CA PRO A 328 -18.34 21.87 -10.79
C PRO A 328 -17.13 22.64 -11.36
N VAL A 329 -16.71 23.68 -10.65
CA VAL A 329 -15.56 24.52 -10.99
C VAL A 329 -14.54 24.44 -9.85
N SER A 330 -13.26 24.35 -10.19
CA SER A 330 -12.17 24.39 -9.21
C SER A 330 -12.14 25.72 -8.46
N ASN A 331 -12.07 25.68 -7.13
CA ASN A 331 -11.93 26.85 -6.26
C ASN A 331 -10.60 26.84 -5.48
N THR A 332 -9.73 25.87 -5.77
CA THR A 332 -8.35 25.75 -5.25
C THR A 332 -7.46 24.99 -6.24
N THR A 333 -6.15 24.97 -5.97
CA THR A 333 -5.18 24.11 -6.65
C THR A 333 -4.57 23.15 -5.64
N VAL A 334 -4.50 21.87 -5.99
CA VAL A 334 -3.94 20.80 -5.13
C VAL A 334 -2.82 20.10 -5.87
N SER A 335 -1.60 20.23 -5.37
CA SER A 335 -0.44 19.46 -5.84
C SER A 335 -0.32 18.16 -5.05
N VAL A 336 0.02 17.08 -5.72
CA VAL A 336 0.34 15.78 -5.10
C VAL A 336 1.80 15.43 -5.39
N PRO A 337 2.54 14.87 -4.40
CA PRO A 337 3.99 14.70 -4.50
C PRO A 337 4.42 13.36 -5.15
N TYR A 338 3.52 12.65 -5.79
CA TYR A 338 3.78 11.35 -6.41
C TYR A 338 3.32 11.32 -7.86
N GLY A 339 3.97 10.46 -8.66
CA GLY A 339 3.50 10.15 -10.01
C GLY A 339 2.29 9.21 -9.98
N TYR A 340 1.34 9.44 -10.87
CA TYR A 340 0.17 8.58 -11.06
C TYR A 340 -0.29 8.67 -12.52
N THR A 341 -1.05 7.69 -12.95
CA THR A 341 -1.73 7.72 -14.25
C THR A 341 -3.21 7.44 -14.02
N ALA A 342 -4.06 8.37 -14.45
CA ALA A 342 -5.50 8.22 -14.36
C ALA A 342 -6.05 7.61 -15.65
N ASP A 343 -6.99 6.68 -15.53
CA ASP A 343 -7.78 6.22 -16.67
C ASP A 343 -8.72 7.33 -17.16
N SER A 344 -9.09 7.27 -18.44
CA SER A 344 -10.16 8.13 -18.95
C SER A 344 -11.45 7.85 -18.18
N ALA A 345 -12.12 8.91 -17.69
CA ALA A 345 -13.33 8.73 -16.89
C ALA A 345 -14.39 7.87 -17.60
N SER A 346 -14.49 7.93 -18.91
CA SER A 346 -15.46 7.14 -19.67
C SER A 346 -15.26 5.61 -19.61
N CYS A 347 -14.04 5.14 -19.33
CA CYS A 347 -13.77 3.71 -19.16
C CYS A 347 -13.67 3.27 -17.69
N VAL A 348 -13.69 4.20 -16.75
CA VAL A 348 -13.56 3.89 -15.31
C VAL A 348 -14.58 2.86 -14.82
N PRO A 349 -15.89 2.92 -15.19
CA PRO A 349 -16.83 1.89 -14.75
C PRO A 349 -16.41 0.47 -15.14
N ASP A 350 -15.92 0.29 -16.37
CA ASP A 350 -15.52 -1.02 -16.89
C ASP A 350 -14.19 -1.51 -16.28
N VAL A 351 -13.21 -0.61 -16.09
CA VAL A 351 -11.95 -0.91 -15.40
C VAL A 351 -12.21 -1.31 -13.96
N VAL A 352 -12.96 -0.50 -13.21
CA VAL A 352 -13.25 -0.73 -11.78
C VAL A 352 -14.06 -2.00 -11.58
N ALA A 353 -15.04 -2.29 -12.43
CA ALA A 353 -15.81 -3.54 -12.35
C ALA A 353 -14.94 -4.80 -12.49
N ARG A 354 -13.82 -4.71 -13.19
CA ARG A 354 -12.89 -5.84 -13.41
C ARG A 354 -11.77 -5.92 -12.39
N THR A 355 -11.39 -4.80 -11.76
CA THR A 355 -10.22 -4.73 -10.89
C THR A 355 -10.57 -4.59 -9.41
N ALA A 356 -11.64 -3.86 -9.05
CA ALA A 356 -11.91 -3.51 -7.66
C ALA A 356 -12.50 -4.67 -6.85
N GLY A 357 -12.07 -4.75 -5.59
CA GLY A 357 -12.56 -5.68 -4.60
C GLY A 357 -11.70 -6.93 -4.38
N ALA A 358 -11.96 -7.62 -3.29
CA ALA A 358 -11.33 -8.88 -2.98
C ALA A 358 -11.65 -9.96 -4.03
N GLY A 359 -10.69 -10.85 -4.29
CA GLY A 359 -10.85 -11.96 -5.23
C GLY A 359 -10.70 -11.59 -6.71
N ARG A 360 -10.24 -10.38 -7.03
CA ARG A 360 -10.04 -9.91 -8.40
C ARG A 360 -8.63 -10.17 -8.97
N GLY A 361 -7.83 -11.02 -8.29
CA GLY A 361 -6.48 -11.37 -8.75
C GLY A 361 -5.48 -10.22 -8.68
N LEU A 362 -5.78 -9.17 -7.89
CA LEU A 362 -4.97 -7.96 -7.75
C LEU A 362 -4.70 -7.25 -9.08
N LEU A 363 -5.66 -7.27 -10.01
CA LEU A 363 -5.54 -6.62 -11.30
C LEU A 363 -5.49 -5.09 -11.15
N VAL A 364 -4.59 -4.45 -11.87
CA VAL A 364 -4.40 -2.99 -11.86
C VAL A 364 -4.58 -2.39 -13.25
N SER A 365 -4.74 -1.07 -13.36
CA SER A 365 -4.67 -0.33 -14.61
C SER A 365 -3.41 0.55 -14.65
N ASP A 366 -2.83 0.71 -15.81
CA ASP A 366 -1.73 1.65 -16.09
C ASP A 366 -2.23 2.96 -16.72
N GLY A 367 -3.54 3.21 -16.69
CA GLY A 367 -4.19 4.34 -17.32
C GLY A 367 -4.60 4.10 -18.78
N SER A 368 -4.38 2.90 -19.28
CA SER A 368 -4.77 2.53 -20.67
C SER A 368 -6.20 1.99 -20.79
N CYS A 369 -7.00 2.04 -19.71
CA CYS A 369 -8.33 1.43 -19.62
C CYS A 369 -8.33 -0.10 -19.73
N THR A 370 -7.17 -0.74 -19.61
CA THR A 370 -7.03 -2.20 -19.75
C THR A 370 -6.47 -2.80 -18.46
N PRO A 371 -7.26 -3.61 -17.73
CA PRO A 371 -6.77 -4.31 -16.56
C PRO A 371 -5.65 -5.29 -16.90
N GLN A 372 -4.62 -5.31 -16.09
CA GLN A 372 -3.47 -6.19 -16.25
C GLN A 372 -3.01 -6.73 -14.90
N THR A 373 -2.36 -7.88 -14.91
CA THR A 373 -1.70 -8.40 -13.71
C THR A 373 -0.56 -7.47 -13.32
N PRO A 374 -0.42 -7.09 -12.03
CA PRO A 374 0.72 -6.28 -11.61
C PRO A 374 2.03 -6.94 -12.04
N SER A 375 2.89 -6.18 -12.70
CA SER A 375 4.24 -6.66 -12.97
C SER A 375 4.96 -6.82 -11.62
N PRO A 376 5.53 -7.99 -11.30
CA PRO A 376 6.25 -8.13 -10.05
C PRO A 376 7.40 -7.13 -10.03
N THR A 377 7.40 -6.24 -9.06
CA THR A 377 8.62 -5.53 -8.70
C THR A 377 9.66 -6.59 -8.39
N PRO A 378 10.87 -6.55 -8.97
CA PRO A 378 11.86 -7.59 -8.75
C PRO A 378 12.15 -7.69 -7.25
N THR A 379 11.57 -8.71 -6.63
CA THR A 379 11.88 -9.10 -5.25
C THR A 379 13.30 -9.64 -5.29
N ALA A 380 14.19 -9.06 -4.49
CA ALA A 380 15.53 -9.61 -4.30
C ALA A 380 15.38 -11.04 -3.75
N THR A 381 15.50 -12.02 -4.63
CA THR A 381 15.46 -13.43 -4.28
C THR A 381 16.79 -13.79 -3.64
N THR A 382 16.79 -14.01 -2.34
CA THR A 382 17.88 -14.75 -1.68
C THR A 382 17.74 -16.22 -2.08
N SER A 383 18.36 -16.61 -3.17
CA SER A 383 18.49 -18.01 -3.57
C SER A 383 19.75 -18.61 -2.95
N HIS A 384 19.55 -19.65 -2.14
CA HIS A 384 20.59 -20.61 -1.77
C HIS A 384 20.98 -21.40 -3.02
N PRO A 385 22.26 -21.55 -3.37
CA PRO A 385 22.67 -22.12 -4.66
C PRO A 385 22.63 -23.65 -4.68
N THR A 386 21.92 -24.21 -5.67
CA THR A 386 22.20 -25.54 -6.20
C THR A 386 22.75 -25.35 -7.63
N PRO A 387 23.86 -25.95 -8.03
CA PRO A 387 24.51 -25.62 -9.31
C PRO A 387 23.93 -26.41 -10.47
N THR A 388 23.52 -25.70 -11.53
CA THR A 388 23.40 -26.25 -12.90
C THR A 388 23.61 -25.11 -13.90
N PRO A 389 24.33 -25.32 -15.01
CA PRO A 389 24.86 -24.25 -15.85
C PRO A 389 23.84 -23.74 -16.88
N THR A 390 23.65 -22.42 -16.95
CA THR A 390 22.98 -21.74 -18.06
C THR A 390 23.62 -20.41 -18.42
N THR A 391 23.58 -20.10 -19.68
CA THR A 391 24.13 -18.97 -20.43
C THR A 391 23.70 -17.59 -19.89
N PRO A 392 24.58 -16.56 -19.85
CA PRO A 392 24.31 -15.31 -19.14
C PRO A 392 23.46 -14.33 -19.95
N THR A 393 22.42 -13.78 -19.29
CA THR A 393 21.73 -12.54 -19.68
C THR A 393 22.43 -11.35 -18.98
N PRO A 394 22.62 -10.17 -19.58
CA PRO A 394 23.53 -9.16 -19.09
C PRO A 394 23.04 -8.50 -17.79
N THR A 395 23.71 -8.82 -16.70
CA THR A 395 23.67 -8.08 -15.44
C THR A 395 24.50 -6.80 -15.61
N ALA A 396 23.97 -5.65 -15.16
CA ALA A 396 24.75 -4.42 -15.12
C ALA A 396 26.02 -4.65 -14.28
N THR A 397 27.15 -4.69 -14.94
CA THR A 397 28.47 -4.92 -14.35
C THR A 397 28.86 -3.64 -13.61
N ALA A 398 29.20 -3.76 -12.33
CA ALA A 398 29.94 -2.71 -11.64
C ALA A 398 31.27 -2.50 -12.40
N THR A 399 31.36 -1.42 -13.15
CA THR A 399 32.57 -1.07 -13.90
C THR A 399 33.62 -0.58 -12.90
N THR A 400 34.76 -1.22 -12.85
CA THR A 400 35.91 -0.82 -12.03
C THR A 400 36.66 0.42 -12.57
N ALA A 401 36.20 0.99 -13.69
CA ALA A 401 36.74 2.24 -14.20
C ALA A 401 36.20 3.44 -13.43
N PRO A 402 37.04 4.40 -13.01
CA PRO A 402 36.57 5.64 -12.40
C PRO A 402 35.67 6.40 -13.38
N PRO A 403 34.61 7.08 -12.90
CA PRO A 403 33.85 8.01 -13.74
C PRO A 403 34.81 9.05 -14.35
N SER A 404 34.58 9.42 -15.60
CA SER A 404 35.35 10.48 -16.26
C SER A 404 34.69 11.83 -15.97
N GLY A 405 35.45 12.83 -15.57
CA GLY A 405 34.95 14.19 -15.33
C GLY A 405 35.39 14.79 -14.00
N THR A 406 34.88 16.00 -13.73
CA THR A 406 35.16 16.71 -12.48
C THR A 406 34.25 16.16 -11.38
N ASN A 407 34.80 15.88 -10.20
CA ASN A 407 34.02 15.53 -9.01
C ASN A 407 33.25 16.76 -8.51
N LEU A 408 31.94 16.74 -8.71
CA LEU A 408 31.02 17.85 -8.35
C LEU A 408 30.70 17.90 -6.86
N SER A 409 31.14 16.92 -6.08
CA SER A 409 31.00 16.94 -4.62
C SER A 409 31.96 17.89 -3.94
N ILE A 410 33.13 18.13 -4.54
CA ILE A 410 34.15 19.02 -3.99
C ILE A 410 33.58 20.45 -3.88
N GLY A 411 33.63 21.01 -2.65
CA GLY A 411 33.08 22.32 -2.36
C GLY A 411 31.56 22.40 -2.21
N ALA A 412 30.82 21.32 -2.47
CA ALA A 412 29.39 21.24 -2.20
C ALA A 412 29.09 21.22 -0.68
N GLY A 413 27.83 21.37 -0.27
CA GLY A 413 27.38 21.16 1.10
C GLY A 413 27.25 19.65 1.42
N ALA A 414 27.28 19.26 2.70
CA ALA A 414 27.00 17.90 3.13
C ALA A 414 26.15 17.89 4.42
N ASP A 415 25.29 16.88 4.54
CA ASP A 415 24.52 16.56 5.76
C ASP A 415 24.21 15.05 5.79
N GLY A 416 23.42 14.60 6.78
CA GLY A 416 23.03 13.18 6.87
C GLY A 416 22.17 12.88 8.09
N SER A 417 21.82 11.59 8.28
CA SER A 417 20.93 11.13 9.34
C SER A 417 21.60 11.07 10.71
N SER A 418 22.84 10.53 10.77
CA SER A 418 23.61 10.36 12.00
C SER A 418 25.11 10.32 11.70
N LYS A 419 25.93 10.57 12.71
CA LYS A 419 27.38 10.41 12.61
C LYS A 419 27.99 9.89 13.90
N ALA A 420 29.01 9.06 13.78
CA ALA A 420 29.84 8.61 14.89
C ALA A 420 30.71 9.75 15.44
N GLY A 421 31.06 9.69 16.71
CA GLY A 421 31.95 10.66 17.34
C GLY A 421 33.29 10.76 16.60
N GLY A 422 33.81 11.97 16.41
CA GLY A 422 35.06 12.23 15.71
C GLY A 422 34.97 12.20 14.19
N THR A 423 33.77 12.00 13.57
CA THR A 423 33.55 12.05 12.12
C THR A 423 32.72 13.24 11.70
N SER A 424 32.77 13.60 10.41
CA SER A 424 32.03 14.73 9.84
C SER A 424 31.39 14.36 8.52
N TYR A 425 30.20 14.91 8.23
CA TYR A 425 29.58 14.80 6.90
C TYR A 425 30.43 15.45 5.80
N GLY A 426 31.22 16.48 6.14
CA GLY A 426 32.12 17.15 5.19
C GLY A 426 33.23 16.25 4.67
N ASN A 427 33.61 15.22 5.40
CA ASN A 427 34.71 14.32 5.04
C ASN A 427 34.44 13.46 3.81
N VAL A 428 33.19 13.35 3.35
CA VAL A 428 32.85 12.57 2.12
C VAL A 428 33.04 13.37 0.84
N ARG A 429 33.49 14.62 0.92
CA ARG A 429 33.62 15.55 -0.21
C ARG A 429 34.84 16.47 -0.16
N ASP A 430 35.84 16.14 0.66
CA ASP A 430 37.05 16.94 0.85
C ASP A 430 38.24 16.50 -0.04
N GLY A 431 38.10 15.37 -0.71
CA GLY A 431 39.11 14.81 -1.57
C GLY A 431 40.20 14.05 -0.83
N ASP A 432 40.11 13.88 0.48
CA ASP A 432 41.06 13.20 1.34
C ASP A 432 40.57 11.83 1.78
N LEU A 433 41.12 10.77 1.23
CA LEU A 433 40.81 9.39 1.61
C LEU A 433 41.22 8.99 3.02
N GLY A 434 42.00 9.83 3.71
CA GLY A 434 42.37 9.64 5.12
C GLY A 434 41.28 10.10 6.09
N THR A 435 40.34 10.91 5.64
CA THR A 435 39.16 11.33 6.40
C THR A 435 37.93 10.52 6.03
N TYR A 436 36.91 10.46 6.89
CA TYR A 436 35.68 9.71 6.60
C TYR A 436 34.50 10.19 7.42
N TRP A 437 33.31 9.88 6.94
CA TRP A 437 32.09 9.84 7.70
C TRP A 437 31.74 8.39 8.08
N SER A 438 31.20 8.21 9.29
CA SER A 438 30.57 6.96 9.73
C SER A 438 29.21 7.27 10.33
N PRO A 439 28.16 6.46 10.08
CA PRO A 439 26.93 6.56 10.86
C PRO A 439 27.17 6.22 12.35
N ALA A 440 26.22 6.57 13.22
CA ALA A 440 26.28 6.20 14.64
C ALA A 440 26.11 4.69 14.89
N GLY A 441 25.69 3.92 13.88
CA GLY A 441 25.51 2.47 13.90
C GLY A 441 25.98 1.82 12.60
N THR A 442 25.35 0.72 12.19
CA THR A 442 25.69 -0.01 10.97
C THR A 442 24.96 0.56 9.74
N THR A 443 23.91 1.35 9.92
CA THR A 443 23.12 1.99 8.87
C THR A 443 23.00 3.49 9.10
N GLY A 444 22.74 4.24 8.06
CA GLY A 444 22.59 5.70 8.07
C GLY A 444 22.77 6.29 6.68
N SER A 445 22.62 7.62 6.58
CA SER A 445 22.74 8.30 5.30
C SER A 445 23.63 9.52 5.37
N VAL A 446 24.30 9.80 4.24
CA VAL A 446 25.07 11.02 3.99
C VAL A 446 24.67 11.60 2.64
N SER A 447 24.59 12.92 2.56
CA SER A 447 24.14 13.64 1.37
C SER A 447 25.15 14.68 0.92
N VAL A 448 25.22 14.87 -0.41
CA VAL A 448 25.87 16.01 -1.05
C VAL A 448 24.78 16.96 -1.57
N LYS A 449 24.93 18.27 -1.37
CA LYS A 449 23.96 19.29 -1.75
C LYS A 449 24.61 20.52 -2.40
N TRP A 450 23.95 21.06 -3.39
CA TRP A 450 24.42 22.23 -4.14
C TRP A 450 23.48 23.44 -3.93
N GLY A 451 24.01 24.63 -4.11
CA GLY A 451 23.22 25.86 -4.01
C GLY A 451 22.24 26.09 -5.16
N SER A 452 22.35 25.35 -6.23
CA SER A 452 21.46 25.33 -7.40
C SER A 452 21.38 23.90 -7.98
N PRO A 453 20.31 23.56 -8.73
CA PRO A 453 20.18 22.24 -9.34
C PRO A 453 21.40 21.90 -10.21
N THR A 454 21.99 20.74 -9.96
CA THR A 454 23.17 20.23 -10.63
C THR A 454 22.81 18.89 -11.29
N THR A 455 23.17 18.75 -12.57
CA THR A 455 22.92 17.51 -13.30
C THR A 455 24.05 16.52 -13.06
N ILE A 456 23.72 15.32 -12.58
CA ILE A 456 24.64 14.21 -12.38
C ILE A 456 24.11 12.94 -13.05
N SER A 457 25.00 12.05 -13.50
CA SER A 457 24.67 10.76 -14.11
C SER A 457 25.42 9.58 -13.48
N SER A 458 26.40 9.87 -12.62
CA SER A 458 27.12 8.83 -11.90
C SER A 458 27.64 9.30 -10.55
N VAL A 459 27.86 8.32 -9.66
CA VAL A 459 28.48 8.52 -8.35
C VAL A 459 29.55 7.47 -8.11
N ARG A 460 30.51 7.78 -7.24
CA ARG A 460 31.48 6.83 -6.71
C ARG A 460 31.57 6.99 -5.21
N VAL A 461 31.32 5.89 -4.50
CA VAL A 461 31.47 5.81 -3.04
C VAL A 461 32.75 5.05 -2.71
N ARG A 462 33.62 5.64 -1.89
CA ARG A 462 34.89 5.06 -1.47
C ARG A 462 34.90 4.84 0.04
N GLU A 463 35.22 3.64 0.46
CA GLU A 463 35.31 3.29 1.88
C GLU A 463 36.75 3.49 2.37
N ALA A 464 36.89 3.98 3.61
CA ALA A 464 38.16 4.03 4.33
C ALA A 464 38.43 2.69 5.02
N SER A 465 39.71 2.35 5.16
CA SER A 465 40.16 1.13 5.83
C SER A 465 39.81 1.13 7.33
N GLY A 466 39.73 -0.06 7.92
CA GLY A 466 39.54 -0.25 9.36
C GLY A 466 38.12 -0.03 9.88
N GLY A 467 37.13 0.05 9.01
CA GLY A 467 35.69 0.05 9.32
C GLY A 467 35.00 -1.25 8.91
N GLY A 468 33.69 -1.34 9.15
CA GLY A 468 32.82 -2.34 8.53
C GLY A 468 32.64 -2.05 7.04
N THR A 469 32.26 -3.06 6.26
CA THR A 469 32.04 -2.94 4.82
C THR A 469 30.57 -2.78 4.52
N VAL A 470 30.21 -1.84 3.64
CA VAL A 470 28.84 -1.66 3.11
C VAL A 470 28.45 -2.89 2.30
N THR A 471 27.31 -3.48 2.63
CA THR A 471 26.74 -4.65 1.96
C THR A 471 25.40 -4.38 1.30
N GLY A 472 24.84 -3.18 1.52
CA GLY A 472 23.61 -2.72 0.90
C GLY A 472 23.50 -1.21 0.96
N TRP A 473 23.09 -0.59 -0.16
CA TRP A 473 22.87 0.86 -0.22
C TRP A 473 21.83 1.23 -1.29
N ARG A 474 21.28 2.43 -1.14
CA ARG A 474 20.51 3.11 -2.19
C ARG A 474 20.92 4.56 -2.33
N LEU A 475 20.85 5.04 -3.56
CA LEU A 475 21.09 6.44 -3.92
C LEU A 475 19.74 7.11 -4.18
N LEU A 476 19.50 8.24 -3.54
CA LEU A 476 18.21 8.94 -3.59
C LEU A 476 18.38 10.34 -4.18
N ASN A 477 17.50 10.73 -5.09
CA ASN A 477 17.23 12.14 -5.36
C ASN A 477 16.51 12.72 -4.14
N ALA A 478 17.19 13.52 -3.32
CA ALA A 478 16.62 14.03 -2.07
C ALA A 478 15.54 15.10 -2.29
N ASP A 479 15.46 15.70 -3.50
CA ASP A 479 14.42 16.67 -3.83
C ASP A 479 13.06 15.99 -4.09
N THR A 480 13.08 14.73 -4.57
CA THR A 480 11.87 13.99 -4.96
C THR A 480 11.66 12.70 -4.18
N GLY A 481 12.69 12.21 -3.47
CA GLY A 481 12.69 10.89 -2.83
C GLY A 481 12.90 9.72 -3.80
N ALA A 482 13.05 9.96 -5.11
CA ALA A 482 13.23 8.90 -6.10
C ALA A 482 14.57 8.16 -5.91
N VAL A 483 14.52 6.84 -6.02
CA VAL A 483 15.72 5.99 -6.02
C VAL A 483 16.41 6.08 -7.40
N LEU A 484 17.64 6.57 -7.43
CA LEU A 484 18.46 6.69 -8.64
C LEU A 484 19.22 5.41 -8.94
N ALA A 485 19.72 4.74 -7.91
CA ALA A 485 20.44 3.48 -8.01
C ALA A 485 20.43 2.72 -6.68
N THR A 486 20.68 1.42 -6.73
CA THR A 486 20.88 0.55 -5.56
C THR A 486 22.09 -0.36 -5.80
N GLY A 487 22.70 -0.85 -4.73
CA GLY A 487 23.81 -1.80 -4.85
C GLY A 487 24.12 -2.54 -3.54
N GLY A 488 24.98 -3.54 -3.63
CA GLY A 488 25.52 -4.28 -2.49
C GLY A 488 26.78 -3.58 -1.92
N ALA A 489 27.94 -3.85 -2.50
CA ALA A 489 29.18 -3.19 -2.08
C ALA A 489 29.23 -1.72 -2.53
N ALA A 490 29.90 -0.88 -1.75
CA ALA A 490 30.22 0.49 -2.16
C ALA A 490 31.09 0.50 -3.43
N GLY A 491 30.90 1.51 -4.28
CA GLY A 491 31.62 1.58 -5.55
C GLY A 491 31.04 2.62 -6.50
N THR A 492 31.19 2.42 -7.79
CA THR A 492 30.64 3.29 -8.83
C THR A 492 29.23 2.84 -9.23
N ALA A 493 28.31 3.81 -9.32
CA ALA A 493 26.98 3.59 -9.85
C ALA A 493 26.64 4.63 -10.92
N THR A 494 25.97 4.20 -12.00
CA THR A 494 25.50 5.05 -13.09
C THR A 494 23.99 5.01 -13.18
N PHE A 495 23.37 6.13 -13.55
CA PHE A 495 21.94 6.31 -13.70
C PHE A 495 21.62 7.36 -14.77
N PRO A 496 20.38 7.47 -15.26
CA PRO A 496 20.02 8.51 -16.21
C PRO A 496 20.36 9.91 -15.68
N ALA A 497 20.92 10.78 -16.54
CA ALA A 497 21.28 12.14 -16.16
C ALA A 497 20.09 12.85 -15.47
N THR A 498 20.30 13.27 -14.23
CA THR A 498 19.25 13.80 -13.36
C THR A 498 19.69 15.13 -12.77
N SER A 499 18.86 16.17 -12.94
CA SER A 499 19.04 17.49 -12.32
C SER A 499 18.40 17.48 -10.94
N LEU A 500 19.19 17.79 -9.89
CA LEU A 500 18.75 17.78 -8.49
C LEU A 500 19.61 18.71 -7.64
N SER A 501 19.06 19.18 -6.51
CA SER A 501 19.76 20.06 -5.57
C SER A 501 20.51 19.28 -4.49
N LYS A 502 20.12 18.00 -4.27
CA LYS A 502 20.70 17.16 -3.24
C LYS A 502 20.58 15.68 -3.60
N VAL A 503 21.68 14.95 -3.44
CA VAL A 503 21.74 13.48 -3.59
C VAL A 503 22.12 12.84 -2.26
N THR A 504 21.44 11.75 -1.90
CA THR A 504 21.66 11.02 -0.64
C THR A 504 22.16 9.61 -0.92
N PHE A 505 23.27 9.24 -0.32
CA PHE A 505 23.74 7.86 -0.21
C PHE A 505 23.27 7.29 1.12
N GLU A 506 22.39 6.30 1.09
CA GLU A 506 21.83 5.63 2.26
C GLU A 506 22.36 4.21 2.36
N ILE A 507 23.00 3.89 3.47
CA ILE A 507 23.50 2.55 3.80
C ILE A 507 22.37 1.76 4.43
N THR A 508 21.93 0.71 3.73
CA THR A 508 20.86 -0.18 4.17
C THR A 508 21.40 -1.46 4.83
N GLY A 509 22.70 -1.77 4.66
CA GLY A 509 23.37 -2.90 5.30
C GLY A 509 24.88 -2.73 5.34
N ALA A 510 25.52 -3.22 6.42
CA ALA A 510 26.97 -3.29 6.54
C ALA A 510 27.38 -4.39 7.53
N THR A 511 28.61 -4.93 7.39
CA THR A 511 29.17 -5.97 8.28
C THR A 511 29.67 -5.44 9.63
N GLY A 512 29.58 -4.13 9.86
CA GLY A 512 30.00 -3.40 11.05
C GLY A 512 29.80 -1.91 10.80
N THR A 513 30.31 -1.01 11.65
CA THR A 513 30.19 0.43 11.41
C THR A 513 31.02 0.82 10.17
N PRO A 514 30.41 1.19 9.05
CA PRO A 514 31.11 1.52 7.82
C PRO A 514 31.80 2.88 7.92
N ARG A 515 32.85 3.07 7.11
CA ARG A 515 33.59 4.33 6.98
C ARG A 515 33.58 4.76 5.53
N VAL A 516 32.81 5.79 5.20
CA VAL A 516 32.76 6.37 3.85
C VAL A 516 33.78 7.52 3.77
N ALA A 517 34.87 7.30 3.02
CA ALA A 517 35.89 8.32 2.79
C ALA A 517 35.39 9.37 1.81
N GLU A 518 34.87 8.94 0.65
CA GLU A 518 34.37 9.87 -0.37
C GLU A 518 33.03 9.43 -0.95
N PHE A 519 32.15 10.40 -1.18
CA PHE A 519 30.94 10.29 -1.96
C PHE A 519 31.02 11.27 -3.14
N GLU A 520 31.69 10.82 -4.19
CA GLU A 520 31.97 11.59 -5.40
C GLU A 520 30.75 11.57 -6.34
N THR A 521 30.48 12.71 -7.00
CA THR A 521 29.38 12.85 -7.97
C THR A 521 29.89 13.42 -9.29
N TYR A 522 29.33 12.95 -10.43
CA TYR A 522 29.79 13.30 -11.77
C TYR A 522 28.60 13.53 -12.72
N ALA A 523 28.80 14.47 -13.70
CA ALA A 523 27.82 14.78 -14.74
C ALA A 523 27.59 13.62 -15.72
#